data_9d36bf9eb49cae4bbebe7f598f0b04cd
#
_entry.id   9d36bf9eb49cae4bbebe7f598f0b04cd
#
_cell.length_a   1.000
_cell.length_b   1.000
_cell.length_c   1.000
_cell.angle_alpha   90.00
_cell.angle_beta   90.00
_cell.angle_gamma   90.00
#
_symmetry.space_group_name_H-M   'P 1'
#
loop_
_entity.id
_entity.type
_entity.pdbx_description
1 polymer ?
#
loop_
_entity_poly.entity_id
_entity_poly.type
_entity_poly.pdbx_seq_one_letter_code
_entity_poly.pdbx_strand_id
1 'polypeptide(L)'
;MTISRRKLIQVAGVGAAALALPKKSRAAKKTLRIVQWSHFVPAYDKLFNNEYVKEWGQKNDTEVIVDNIGIPAINPTAAAEVSAKKGHDLFMFLWPKAAYEEDVIDHKEIYQECERKYGKPIDLAIKSTYNPKTKKYFGFSDMYVPDPVNYRTDLFQQVGGNVDSWDNIRKFGKMIKDKTGIPVGIGQAAEIDTAMAVRAILYAFGGSEQDEQGNIVLSSKHTVEAVKFVKALYQETMSPEVLSWDASSNNRAMLAGKASVVLNAISVTRSGENDKMEIADKIGLAKAAAGPARRIGLEHVMSNYVIWKFAENIEGAKKFLVDLIGNFHKAYDASQFYNFPTFPKQVPDIKETLANDKNGKPAGKYSVLADAQSWATNVGYPGYANAAIDEIYSTWVLNTMFGQASTGAMSPEDAVKEADAKCRKIHQKWKERKLL
;
A
#
# COMPACT_ATOMS: atom_id res chain seq x y z
N MET A 1 -19.92 -36.83 -68.92
CA MET A 1 -20.70 -35.86 -69.70
C MET A 1 -20.48 -34.48 -69.08
N THR A 2 -19.69 -33.72 -69.72
CA THR A 2 -19.31 -32.35 -69.44
C THR A 2 -20.43 -31.40 -69.89
N ILE A 3 -20.91 -30.57 -68.99
CA ILE A 3 -21.76 -29.43 -69.37
C ILE A 3 -21.11 -28.13 -68.93
N SER A 4 -20.84 -27.38 -69.97
CA SER A 4 -20.07 -26.13 -70.11
C SER A 4 -20.68 -24.93 -69.30
N ARG A 5 -19.76 -24.18 -68.74
CA ARG A 5 -19.99 -22.76 -68.34
C ARG A 5 -20.28 -21.89 -69.58
N ARG A 6 -21.47 -21.42 -69.77
CA ARG A 6 -21.87 -20.21 -70.53
C ARG A 6 -23.36 -20.30 -70.89
N LYS A 7 -24.17 -19.63 -70.11
CA LYS A 7 -25.41 -18.94 -70.51
C LYS A 7 -26.24 -18.72 -69.24
N LEU A 8 -26.18 -17.52 -68.76
CA LEU A 8 -27.34 -16.81 -68.22
C LEU A 8 -26.91 -15.39 -67.85
N ILE A 9 -26.83 -14.56 -68.89
CA ILE A 9 -26.99 -13.11 -68.77
C ILE A 9 -28.27 -12.77 -69.51
N GLN A 10 -29.02 -11.93 -68.87
CA GLN A 10 -30.27 -11.23 -69.34
C GLN A 10 -31.56 -11.75 -68.77
N VAL A 11 -31.97 -11.17 -67.61
CA VAL A 11 -33.25 -10.53 -67.49
C VAL A 11 -33.05 -9.23 -66.70
N ALA A 12 -33.25 -8.13 -67.32
CA ALA A 12 -33.31 -6.80 -66.73
C ALA A 12 -34.65 -6.64 -65.96
N GLY A 13 -34.60 -5.83 -64.94
CA GLY A 13 -35.87 -5.36 -64.44
C GLY A 13 -35.83 -4.62 -63.09
N VAL A 14 -35.72 -3.33 -63.19
CA VAL A 14 -36.43 -2.30 -62.39
C VAL A 14 -36.21 -2.27 -60.87
N GLY A 15 -35.42 -1.32 -60.46
CA GLY A 15 -35.64 -0.31 -59.45
C GLY A 15 -36.19 -0.68 -58.07
N ALA A 16 -35.30 -0.74 -57.09
CA ALA A 16 -35.59 -0.18 -55.79
C ALA A 16 -34.29 0.44 -55.27
N ALA A 17 -34.16 1.75 -55.42
CA ALA A 17 -33.17 2.56 -54.72
C ALA A 17 -33.56 2.52 -53.23
N ALA A 18 -33.11 1.52 -52.50
CA ALA A 18 -33.10 1.53 -51.07
C ALA A 18 -32.11 2.62 -50.62
N LEU A 19 -32.64 3.78 -50.24
CA LEU A 19 -31.94 4.78 -49.48
C LEU A 19 -31.25 4.08 -48.30
N ALA A 20 -29.99 3.72 -48.47
CA ALA A 20 -29.11 3.31 -47.37
C ALA A 20 -28.91 4.56 -46.50
N LEU A 21 -29.80 4.70 -45.50
CA LEU A 21 -29.51 5.60 -44.37
C LEU A 21 -28.11 5.23 -43.85
N PRO A 22 -27.21 6.20 -43.70
CA PRO A 22 -25.92 5.90 -43.13
C PRO A 22 -26.22 5.34 -41.74
N LYS A 23 -25.90 4.05 -41.51
CA LYS A 23 -25.76 3.53 -40.16
C LYS A 23 -24.80 4.46 -39.49
N LYS A 24 -25.27 5.29 -38.54
CA LYS A 24 -24.39 6.01 -37.61
C LYS A 24 -23.41 4.96 -37.11
N SER A 25 -22.16 5.02 -37.55
CA SER A 25 -21.10 4.21 -36.96
C SER A 25 -21.11 4.60 -35.51
N ARG A 26 -21.50 3.70 -34.64
CA ARG A 26 -21.39 3.88 -33.20
C ARG A 26 -19.89 4.06 -32.97
N ALA A 27 -19.48 5.26 -32.60
CA ALA A 27 -18.07 5.50 -32.26
C ALA A 27 -17.61 4.38 -31.33
N ALA A 28 -16.46 3.81 -31.60
CA ALA A 28 -15.94 2.76 -30.74
C ALA A 28 -15.96 3.28 -29.29
N LYS A 29 -16.56 2.50 -28.40
CA LYS A 29 -16.67 2.86 -26.99
C LYS A 29 -15.25 3.04 -26.45
N LYS A 30 -14.99 4.16 -25.74
CA LYS A 30 -13.68 4.38 -25.10
C LYS A 30 -13.41 3.26 -24.10
N THR A 31 -12.18 2.83 -23.98
CA THR A 31 -11.77 1.83 -23.00
C THR A 31 -10.89 2.49 -21.95
N LEU A 32 -10.99 2.08 -20.69
CA LEU A 32 -10.10 2.42 -19.60
C LEU A 32 -9.63 1.11 -18.95
N ARG A 33 -8.32 0.84 -19.00
CA ARG A 33 -7.69 -0.35 -18.45
C ARG A 33 -7.00 -0.02 -17.14
N ILE A 34 -7.32 -0.75 -16.08
CA ILE A 34 -6.84 -0.47 -14.72
C ILE A 34 -6.20 -1.72 -14.14
N VAL A 35 -4.98 -1.60 -13.62
CA VAL A 35 -4.44 -2.57 -12.66
C VAL A 35 -4.82 -2.15 -11.26
N GLN A 36 -5.40 -3.09 -10.53
CA GLN A 36 -5.75 -2.97 -9.13
C GLN A 36 -5.15 -4.16 -8.36
N TRP A 37 -4.68 -3.97 -7.12
CA TRP A 37 -4.29 -5.10 -6.30
C TRP A 37 -5.51 -5.85 -5.78
N SER A 38 -5.36 -7.16 -5.53
CA SER A 38 -6.41 -7.95 -4.88
C SER A 38 -6.48 -7.58 -3.41
N HIS A 39 -7.55 -6.92 -3.00
CA HIS A 39 -7.69 -6.31 -1.68
C HIS A 39 -7.84 -7.34 -0.55
N PHE A 40 -7.23 -7.10 0.62
CA PHE A 40 -7.37 -7.99 1.78
C PHE A 40 -8.78 -8.01 2.39
N VAL A 41 -9.61 -7.02 2.08
CA VAL A 41 -11.04 -7.01 2.43
C VAL A 41 -11.85 -7.22 1.15
N PRO A 42 -12.34 -8.45 0.86
CA PRO A 42 -12.98 -8.79 -0.43
C PRO A 42 -14.22 -7.96 -0.77
N ALA A 43 -14.88 -7.38 0.23
CA ALA A 43 -16.04 -6.52 0.01
C ALA A 43 -15.67 -5.23 -0.77
N TYR A 44 -14.43 -4.73 -0.59
CA TYR A 44 -13.93 -3.62 -1.40
C TYR A 44 -13.79 -3.98 -2.88
N ASP A 45 -13.18 -5.12 -3.20
CA ASP A 45 -13.05 -5.58 -4.60
C ASP A 45 -14.44 -5.78 -5.24
N LYS A 46 -15.40 -6.27 -4.46
CA LYS A 46 -16.78 -6.42 -4.94
C LYS A 46 -17.41 -5.06 -5.28
N LEU A 47 -17.29 -4.07 -4.40
CA LEU A 47 -17.76 -2.71 -4.67
C LEU A 47 -17.04 -2.13 -5.90
N PHE A 48 -15.72 -2.16 -5.90
CA PHE A 48 -14.92 -1.54 -6.95
C PHE A 48 -15.22 -2.16 -8.32
N ASN A 49 -15.11 -3.49 -8.46
CA ASN A 49 -15.21 -4.19 -9.74
C ASN A 49 -16.65 -4.35 -10.25
N ASN A 50 -17.63 -4.54 -9.35
CA ASN A 50 -18.99 -4.92 -9.76
C ASN A 50 -19.98 -3.76 -9.71
N GLU A 51 -19.68 -2.71 -8.96
CA GLU A 51 -20.56 -1.56 -8.79
C GLU A 51 -19.91 -0.28 -9.33
N TYR A 52 -18.87 0.22 -8.67
CA TYR A 52 -18.29 1.52 -8.98
C TYR A 52 -17.78 1.65 -10.42
N VAL A 53 -16.95 0.72 -10.92
CA VAL A 53 -16.42 0.83 -12.29
C VAL A 53 -17.49 0.67 -13.36
N LYS A 54 -18.55 -0.10 -13.10
CA LYS A 54 -19.68 -0.26 -14.02
C LYS A 54 -20.53 1.01 -14.08
N GLU A 55 -20.89 1.58 -12.93
CA GLU A 55 -21.63 2.83 -12.83
C GLU A 55 -20.85 3.97 -13.49
N TRP A 56 -19.55 4.08 -13.17
CA TRP A 56 -18.69 5.09 -13.75
C TRP A 56 -18.57 4.93 -15.28
N GLY A 57 -18.37 3.71 -15.75
CA GLY A 57 -18.24 3.39 -17.17
C GLY A 57 -19.52 3.74 -17.96
N GLN A 58 -20.70 3.42 -17.41
CA GLN A 58 -21.99 3.79 -18.01
C GLN A 58 -22.15 5.31 -18.08
N LYS A 59 -21.86 6.02 -16.99
CA LYS A 59 -21.97 7.48 -16.91
C LYS A 59 -21.02 8.21 -17.87
N ASN A 60 -19.88 7.61 -18.19
CA ASN A 60 -18.83 8.23 -18.99
C ASN A 60 -18.68 7.61 -20.40
N ASP A 61 -19.65 6.79 -20.84
CA ASP A 61 -19.60 6.06 -22.12
C ASP A 61 -18.26 5.38 -22.38
N THR A 62 -17.74 4.71 -21.33
CA THR A 62 -16.42 4.09 -21.30
C THR A 62 -16.54 2.65 -20.82
N GLU A 63 -15.89 1.72 -21.50
CA GLU A 63 -15.70 0.36 -21.02
C GLU A 63 -14.52 0.34 -20.04
N VAL A 64 -14.75 -0.01 -18.78
CA VAL A 64 -13.69 -0.12 -17.77
C VAL A 64 -13.34 -1.58 -17.58
N ILE A 65 -12.08 -1.90 -17.77
CA ILE A 65 -11.51 -3.24 -17.58
C ILE A 65 -10.55 -3.16 -16.39
N VAL A 66 -10.76 -4.02 -15.38
CA VAL A 66 -9.92 -4.06 -14.18
C VAL A 66 -9.25 -5.41 -14.08
N ASP A 67 -7.93 -5.40 -14.03
CA ASP A 67 -7.12 -6.58 -13.74
C ASP A 67 -6.67 -6.53 -12.28
N ASN A 68 -7.26 -7.41 -11.45
CA ASN A 68 -6.84 -7.59 -10.06
C ASN A 68 -5.65 -8.53 -9.98
N ILE A 69 -4.55 -8.05 -9.41
CA ILE A 69 -3.30 -8.81 -9.28
C ILE A 69 -2.84 -8.92 -7.82
N GLY A 70 -2.16 -10.03 -7.49
CA GLY A 70 -1.55 -10.21 -6.17
C GLY A 70 -0.29 -9.36 -6.00
N ILE A 71 0.07 -9.05 -4.75
CA ILE A 71 1.23 -8.21 -4.39
C ILE A 71 2.53 -8.61 -5.11
N PRO A 72 2.91 -9.91 -5.20
CA PRO A 72 4.14 -10.30 -5.88
C PRO A 72 4.17 -9.98 -7.38
N ALA A 73 3.00 -9.83 -8.02
CA ALA A 73 2.90 -9.54 -9.45
C ALA A 73 2.99 -8.04 -9.79
N ILE A 74 2.81 -7.14 -8.83
CA ILE A 74 2.72 -5.70 -9.07
C ILE A 74 3.98 -5.16 -9.77
N ASN A 75 5.15 -5.34 -9.17
CA ASN A 75 6.39 -4.81 -9.75
C ASN A 75 6.79 -5.47 -11.08
N PRO A 76 6.73 -6.81 -11.24
CA PRO A 76 7.01 -7.44 -12.54
C PRO A 76 6.08 -6.98 -13.65
N THR A 77 4.77 -6.83 -13.38
CA THR A 77 3.80 -6.33 -14.36
C THR A 77 4.12 -4.90 -14.78
N ALA A 78 4.35 -4.00 -13.82
CA ALA A 78 4.70 -2.62 -14.12
C ALA A 78 5.99 -2.52 -14.96
N ALA A 79 7.03 -3.28 -14.59
CA ALA A 79 8.29 -3.29 -15.34
C ALA A 79 8.12 -3.80 -16.78
N ALA A 80 7.28 -4.81 -16.99
CA ALA A 80 6.96 -5.34 -18.31
C ALA A 80 6.22 -4.31 -19.17
N GLU A 81 5.23 -3.61 -18.61
CA GLU A 81 4.46 -2.57 -19.32
C GLU A 81 5.34 -1.38 -19.71
N VAL A 82 6.17 -0.89 -18.80
CA VAL A 82 7.11 0.21 -19.06
C VAL A 82 8.12 -0.18 -20.14
N SER A 83 8.64 -1.41 -20.09
CA SER A 83 9.57 -1.93 -21.13
C SER A 83 8.90 -2.04 -22.48
N ALA A 84 7.65 -2.52 -22.53
CA ALA A 84 6.88 -2.67 -23.76
C ALA A 84 6.26 -1.35 -24.27
N LYS A 85 6.22 -0.30 -23.43
CA LYS A 85 5.48 0.95 -23.64
C LYS A 85 4.02 0.70 -24.06
N LYS A 86 3.40 -0.29 -23.43
CA LYS A 86 2.04 -0.74 -23.69
C LYS A 86 1.51 -1.48 -22.49
N GLY A 87 0.22 -1.33 -22.19
CA GLY A 87 -0.43 -2.04 -21.09
C GLY A 87 -1.70 -1.32 -20.63
N HIS A 88 -1.81 -1.09 -19.35
CA HIS A 88 -2.95 -0.41 -18.73
C HIS A 88 -2.84 1.11 -18.84
N ASP A 89 -3.95 1.81 -18.68
CA ASP A 89 -3.97 3.27 -18.61
C ASP A 89 -3.63 3.75 -17.20
N LEU A 90 -4.17 3.06 -16.21
CA LEU A 90 -4.07 3.38 -14.78
C LEU A 90 -3.52 2.17 -14.03
N PHE A 91 -2.48 2.38 -13.24
CA PHE A 91 -1.81 1.33 -12.49
C PHE A 91 -1.68 1.69 -11.02
N MET A 92 -2.15 0.81 -10.10
CA MET A 92 -2.07 1.01 -8.66
C MET A 92 -0.89 0.26 -8.06
N PHE A 93 -0.07 1.00 -7.29
CA PHE A 93 0.96 0.47 -6.40
C PHE A 93 0.54 0.61 -4.94
N LEU A 94 1.21 -0.11 -4.05
CA LEU A 94 0.96 -0.12 -2.61
C LEU A 94 1.95 0.73 -1.80
N TRP A 95 2.92 1.34 -2.47
CA TRP A 95 3.90 2.27 -1.90
C TRP A 95 4.35 3.26 -2.96
N PRO A 96 4.96 4.40 -2.56
CA PRO A 96 5.45 5.42 -3.49
C PRO A 96 6.37 4.84 -4.57
N LYS A 97 6.08 5.13 -5.85
CA LYS A 97 6.80 4.60 -7.02
C LYS A 97 7.50 5.70 -7.82
N ALA A 98 8.28 6.52 -7.11
CA ALA A 98 9.02 7.62 -7.71
C ALA A 98 10.06 7.19 -8.76
N ALA A 99 10.50 5.93 -8.76
CA ALA A 99 11.39 5.38 -9.78
C ALA A 99 10.78 5.42 -11.20
N TYR A 100 9.46 5.49 -11.32
CA TYR A 100 8.76 5.60 -12.61
C TYR A 100 8.40 7.04 -13.02
N GLU A 101 8.89 8.07 -12.33
CA GLU A 101 8.53 9.47 -12.62
C GLU A 101 8.73 9.86 -14.10
N GLU A 102 9.74 9.31 -14.78
CA GLU A 102 9.99 9.57 -16.19
C GLU A 102 9.01 8.87 -17.14
N ASP A 103 8.32 7.83 -16.70
CA ASP A 103 7.40 7.02 -17.49
C ASP A 103 5.92 7.38 -17.29
N VAL A 104 5.62 8.24 -16.31
CA VAL A 104 4.26 8.65 -15.95
C VAL A 104 3.99 10.12 -16.29
N ILE A 105 2.71 10.49 -16.40
CA ILE A 105 2.32 11.90 -16.53
C ILE A 105 2.58 12.65 -15.22
N ASP A 106 2.53 13.99 -15.25
CA ASP A 106 2.43 14.79 -14.02
C ASP A 106 0.97 14.77 -13.53
N HIS A 107 0.73 14.23 -12.32
CA HIS A 107 -0.60 14.12 -11.74
C HIS A 107 -1.09 15.42 -11.05
N LYS A 108 -0.39 16.52 -11.25
CA LYS A 108 -0.69 17.83 -10.62
C LYS A 108 -2.13 18.28 -10.87
N GLU A 109 -2.62 18.15 -12.10
CA GLU A 109 -4.00 18.56 -12.45
C GLU A 109 -5.04 17.77 -11.66
N ILE A 110 -4.79 16.49 -11.39
CA ILE A 110 -5.70 15.64 -10.61
C ILE A 110 -5.76 16.15 -9.17
N TYR A 111 -4.60 16.41 -8.55
CA TYR A 111 -4.54 16.98 -7.20
C TYR A 111 -5.23 18.34 -7.11
N GLN A 112 -4.99 19.23 -8.07
CA GLN A 112 -5.62 20.55 -8.11
C GLN A 112 -7.16 20.46 -8.23
N GLU A 113 -7.65 19.58 -9.09
CA GLU A 113 -9.08 19.40 -9.27
C GLU A 113 -9.73 18.75 -8.03
N CYS A 114 -9.06 17.76 -7.42
CA CYS A 114 -9.52 17.17 -6.16
C CYS A 114 -9.50 18.19 -5.01
N GLU A 115 -8.44 19.00 -4.89
CA GLU A 115 -8.36 20.04 -3.85
C GLU A 115 -9.49 21.06 -4.00
N ARG A 116 -9.77 21.49 -5.22
CA ARG A 116 -10.86 22.43 -5.53
C ARG A 116 -12.23 21.86 -5.15
N LYS A 117 -12.47 20.57 -5.41
CA LYS A 117 -13.77 19.93 -5.17
C LYS A 117 -13.94 19.38 -3.75
N TYR A 118 -12.89 18.81 -3.20
CA TYR A 118 -12.95 17.96 -2.02
C TYR A 118 -12.07 18.44 -0.86
N GLY A 119 -11.35 19.57 -1.04
CA GLY A 119 -10.47 20.12 -0.03
C GLY A 119 -9.05 19.55 -0.09
N LYS A 120 -8.19 20.05 0.80
CA LYS A 120 -6.77 19.71 0.80
C LYS A 120 -6.54 18.22 1.14
N PRO A 121 -5.61 17.55 0.45
CA PRO A 121 -5.12 16.26 0.87
C PRO A 121 -4.25 16.38 2.13
N ILE A 122 -4.05 15.25 2.81
CA ILE A 122 -3.12 15.16 3.95
C ILE A 122 -1.66 15.26 3.48
N ASP A 123 -0.78 15.76 4.35
CA ASP A 123 0.66 15.89 4.06
C ASP A 123 1.30 14.53 3.71
N LEU A 124 0.85 13.46 4.34
CA LEU A 124 1.30 12.11 4.07
C LEU A 124 1.17 11.72 2.58
N ALA A 125 0.02 12.05 1.95
CA ALA A 125 -0.21 11.78 0.53
C ALA A 125 0.72 12.60 -0.36
N ILE A 126 0.95 13.88 -0.02
CA ILE A 126 1.84 14.76 -0.77
C ILE A 126 3.30 14.29 -0.65
N LYS A 127 3.76 13.98 0.57
CA LYS A 127 5.11 13.45 0.78
C LYS A 127 5.37 12.12 0.07
N SER A 128 4.30 11.37 -0.20
CA SER A 128 4.37 10.05 -0.86
C SER A 128 4.26 10.12 -2.39
N THR A 129 3.87 11.25 -2.99
CA THR A 129 3.57 11.32 -4.44
C THR A 129 4.19 12.50 -5.17
N TYR A 130 4.81 13.44 -4.46
CA TYR A 130 5.39 14.66 -5.02
C TYR A 130 6.93 14.65 -4.94
N ASN A 131 7.59 15.01 -6.03
CA ASN A 131 9.03 15.21 -6.08
C ASN A 131 9.34 16.72 -5.98
N PRO A 132 9.90 17.22 -4.86
CA PRO A 132 10.19 18.63 -4.70
C PRO A 132 11.31 19.16 -5.62
N LYS A 133 12.18 18.25 -6.13
CA LYS A 133 13.26 18.59 -7.05
C LYS A 133 12.74 18.91 -8.45
N THR A 134 11.93 18.02 -9.00
CA THR A 134 11.34 18.17 -10.36
C THR A 134 10.05 18.97 -10.33
N LYS A 135 9.46 19.22 -9.14
CA LYS A 135 8.16 19.87 -8.92
C LYS A 135 7.00 19.15 -9.59
N LYS A 136 7.08 17.82 -9.70
CA LYS A 136 6.05 16.96 -10.33
C LYS A 136 5.43 16.02 -9.31
N TYR A 137 4.19 15.68 -9.55
CA TYR A 137 3.53 14.58 -8.87
C TYR A 137 3.73 13.30 -9.70
N PHE A 138 4.59 12.40 -9.24
CA PHE A 138 4.86 11.13 -9.90
C PHE A 138 3.76 10.08 -9.71
N GLY A 139 2.75 10.38 -8.94
CA GLY A 139 1.59 9.55 -8.72
C GLY A 139 0.46 10.31 -8.03
N PHE A 140 -0.65 9.61 -7.79
CA PHE A 140 -1.81 10.12 -7.09
C PHE A 140 -2.26 9.12 -6.02
N SER A 141 -2.58 9.59 -4.83
CA SER A 141 -3.07 8.74 -3.74
C SER A 141 -4.51 9.08 -3.39
N ASP A 142 -5.37 8.07 -3.37
CA ASP A 142 -6.75 8.16 -2.88
C ASP A 142 -6.87 7.74 -1.42
N MET A 143 -6.01 6.80 -0.97
CA MET A 143 -6.09 6.24 0.37
C MET A 143 -4.71 5.92 0.95
N TYR A 144 -4.66 5.86 2.27
CA TYR A 144 -3.58 5.23 3.02
C TYR A 144 -4.15 4.25 4.03
N VAL A 145 -3.31 3.37 4.55
CA VAL A 145 -3.70 2.41 5.57
C VAL A 145 -2.80 2.60 6.79
N PRO A 146 -3.33 2.85 7.98
CA PRO A 146 -2.52 2.88 9.19
C PRO A 146 -1.98 1.49 9.53
N ASP A 147 -0.81 1.44 10.19
CA ASP A 147 -0.16 0.21 10.66
C ASP A 147 -0.17 0.13 12.20
N PRO A 148 -1.31 -0.20 12.84
CA PRO A 148 -1.40 -0.32 14.29
C PRO A 148 -0.69 -1.57 14.80
N VAL A 149 -0.40 -1.58 16.11
CA VAL A 149 -0.02 -2.80 16.83
C VAL A 149 -1.25 -3.66 17.04
N ASN A 150 -1.27 -4.85 16.46
CA ASN A 150 -2.27 -5.87 16.73
C ASN A 150 -1.72 -6.82 17.80
N TYR A 151 -2.44 -7.03 18.92
CA TYR A 151 -1.92 -7.82 20.04
C TYR A 151 -2.98 -8.66 20.73
N ARG A 152 -2.56 -9.74 21.36
CA ARG A 152 -3.39 -10.63 22.18
C ARG A 152 -3.63 -10.02 23.56
N THR A 153 -4.77 -9.39 23.72
CA THR A 153 -5.16 -8.69 24.97
C THR A 153 -5.15 -9.63 26.18
N ASP A 154 -5.63 -10.87 26.01
CA ASP A 154 -5.65 -11.88 27.04
C ASP A 154 -4.25 -12.30 27.51
N LEU A 155 -3.29 -12.44 26.58
CA LEU A 155 -1.93 -12.79 26.94
C LEU A 155 -1.20 -11.65 27.66
N PHE A 156 -1.37 -10.41 27.16
CA PHE A 156 -0.78 -9.24 27.82
C PHE A 156 -1.40 -9.01 29.22
N GLN A 157 -2.68 -9.22 29.38
CA GLN A 157 -3.34 -9.14 30.69
C GLN A 157 -2.78 -10.17 31.68
N GLN A 158 -2.50 -11.41 31.24
CA GLN A 158 -1.93 -12.48 32.08
C GLN A 158 -0.53 -12.14 32.65
N VAL A 159 0.20 -11.22 32.02
CA VAL A 159 1.54 -10.78 32.47
C VAL A 159 1.53 -9.35 33.02
N GLY A 160 0.35 -8.72 33.14
CA GLY A 160 0.21 -7.32 33.58
C GLY A 160 0.89 -6.33 32.64
N GLY A 161 0.90 -6.64 31.33
CA GLY A 161 1.66 -5.93 30.32
C GLY A 161 0.80 -5.06 29.40
N ASN A 162 1.48 -4.29 28.55
CA ASN A 162 0.90 -3.49 27.47
C ASN A 162 1.86 -3.40 26.28
N VAL A 163 1.40 -2.81 25.15
CA VAL A 163 2.15 -2.65 23.90
C VAL A 163 2.44 -1.19 23.59
N ASP A 164 2.44 -0.32 24.58
CA ASP A 164 2.54 1.13 24.40
C ASP A 164 3.91 1.60 23.87
N SER A 165 4.96 0.83 24.13
CA SER A 165 6.31 1.08 23.62
C SER A 165 6.97 -0.19 23.10
N TRP A 166 8.00 -0.02 22.26
CA TRP A 166 8.83 -1.13 21.79
C TRP A 166 9.50 -1.89 22.92
N ASP A 167 9.95 -1.21 23.98
CA ASP A 167 10.52 -1.84 25.16
C ASP A 167 9.49 -2.71 25.88
N ASN A 168 8.24 -2.25 25.98
CA ASN A 168 7.14 -3.03 26.55
C ASN A 168 6.83 -4.25 25.70
N ILE A 169 6.77 -4.11 24.38
CA ILE A 169 6.56 -5.23 23.44
C ILE A 169 7.65 -6.30 23.66
N ARG A 170 8.93 -5.89 23.75
CA ARG A 170 10.04 -6.81 24.00
C ARG A 170 9.92 -7.46 25.39
N LYS A 171 9.76 -6.66 26.44
CA LYS A 171 9.66 -7.13 27.84
C LYS A 171 8.52 -8.10 28.04
N PHE A 172 7.31 -7.68 27.71
CA PHE A 172 6.11 -8.47 27.94
C PHE A 172 5.96 -9.60 26.92
N GLY A 173 6.39 -9.38 25.67
CA GLY A 173 6.50 -10.43 24.66
C GLY A 173 7.40 -11.59 25.08
N LYS A 174 8.54 -11.29 25.73
CA LYS A 174 9.40 -12.32 26.33
C LYS A 174 8.67 -13.07 27.46
N MET A 175 8.05 -12.35 28.39
CA MET A 175 7.30 -12.98 29.49
C MET A 175 6.16 -13.88 28.97
N ILE A 176 5.45 -13.47 27.93
CA ILE A 176 4.40 -14.28 27.29
C ILE A 176 5.02 -15.53 26.67
N LYS A 177 6.10 -15.38 25.87
CA LYS A 177 6.79 -16.50 25.23
C LYS A 177 7.29 -17.51 26.26
N ASP A 178 7.95 -17.04 27.32
CA ASP A 178 8.47 -17.91 28.40
C ASP A 178 7.34 -18.68 29.10
N LYS A 179 6.17 -18.05 29.28
CA LYS A 179 5.02 -18.64 29.99
C LYS A 179 4.16 -19.56 29.12
N THR A 180 3.99 -19.22 27.82
CA THR A 180 2.98 -19.85 26.95
C THR A 180 3.57 -20.50 25.71
N GLY A 181 4.80 -20.22 25.37
CA GLY A 181 5.44 -20.59 24.10
C GLY A 181 5.01 -19.72 22.91
N ILE A 182 4.12 -18.74 23.07
CA ILE A 182 3.61 -17.91 21.98
C ILE A 182 4.55 -16.71 21.75
N PRO A 183 5.21 -16.63 20.57
CA PRO A 183 6.18 -15.58 20.27
C PRO A 183 5.54 -14.26 19.85
N VAL A 184 6.35 -13.20 19.80
CA VAL A 184 6.09 -12.01 19.01
C VAL A 184 6.25 -12.34 17.54
N GLY A 185 5.34 -11.90 16.70
CA GLY A 185 5.29 -12.20 15.27
C GLY A 185 5.54 -10.95 14.40
N ILE A 186 6.80 -10.53 14.29
CA ILE A 186 7.21 -9.44 13.39
C ILE A 186 8.15 -10.03 12.34
N GLY A 187 7.80 -9.89 11.06
CA GLY A 187 8.58 -10.42 9.94
C GLY A 187 10.03 -9.94 9.93
N GLN A 188 10.95 -10.81 9.50
CA GLN A 188 12.37 -10.52 9.30
C GLN A 188 12.82 -11.01 7.91
N ALA A 189 11.90 -11.09 6.96
CA ALA A 189 12.10 -11.58 5.60
C ALA A 189 12.17 -10.43 4.57
N ALA A 190 12.52 -10.75 3.33
CA ALA A 190 12.53 -9.80 2.21
C ALA A 190 11.11 -9.64 1.64
N GLU A 191 10.22 -8.99 2.39
CA GLU A 191 8.82 -8.81 2.05
C GLU A 191 8.28 -7.48 2.63
N ILE A 192 7.07 -7.09 2.23
CA ILE A 192 6.53 -5.75 2.44
C ILE A 192 6.25 -5.43 3.91
N ASP A 193 5.66 -6.35 4.69
CA ASP A 193 5.28 -6.08 6.09
C ASP A 193 6.54 -5.95 6.97
N THR A 194 7.57 -6.75 6.69
CA THR A 194 8.89 -6.55 7.32
C THR A 194 9.44 -5.16 6.99
N ALA A 195 9.34 -4.72 5.72
CA ALA A 195 9.87 -3.41 5.31
C ALA A 195 9.19 -2.25 6.06
N MET A 196 7.92 -2.38 6.37
CA MET A 196 7.16 -1.41 7.17
C MET A 196 7.53 -1.48 8.65
N ALA A 197 7.56 -2.68 9.23
CA ALA A 197 7.86 -2.89 10.64
C ALA A 197 9.26 -2.39 11.03
N VAL A 198 10.29 -2.71 10.24
CA VAL A 198 11.67 -2.29 10.54
C VAL A 198 11.85 -0.78 10.41
N ARG A 199 11.10 -0.11 9.49
CA ARG A 199 11.10 1.35 9.39
C ARG A 199 10.38 2.01 10.55
N ALA A 200 9.24 1.46 10.98
CA ALA A 200 8.54 1.94 12.17
C ALA A 200 9.49 1.94 13.39
N ILE A 201 10.26 0.87 13.59
CA ILE A 201 11.26 0.80 14.67
C ILE A 201 12.39 1.79 14.42
N LEU A 202 12.98 1.82 13.22
CA LEU A 202 14.07 2.74 12.86
C LEU A 202 13.70 4.18 13.18
N TYR A 203 12.53 4.65 12.72
CA TYR A 203 12.07 6.02 12.92
C TYR A 203 11.72 6.30 14.39
N ALA A 204 11.16 5.33 15.11
CA ALA A 204 10.87 5.44 16.54
C ALA A 204 12.14 5.58 17.39
N PHE A 205 13.27 5.02 16.93
CA PHE A 205 14.58 5.17 17.54
C PHE A 205 15.32 6.45 17.10
N GLY A 206 14.79 7.19 16.16
CA GLY A 206 15.39 8.45 15.66
C GLY A 206 16.33 8.27 14.47
N GLY A 207 16.45 7.04 13.93
CA GLY A 207 17.15 6.77 12.67
C GLY A 207 16.28 7.02 11.46
N SER A 208 16.89 7.10 10.28
CA SER A 208 16.21 7.21 8.99
C SER A 208 17.15 6.84 7.84
N GLU A 209 16.59 6.50 6.67
CA GLU A 209 17.36 6.33 5.44
C GLU A 209 17.89 7.66 4.92
N GLN A 210 17.08 8.71 5.02
CA GLN A 210 17.39 10.05 4.52
C GLN A 210 16.99 11.13 5.51
N ASP A 211 17.54 12.34 5.32
CA ASP A 211 17.10 13.56 5.99
C ASP A 211 15.92 14.23 5.23
N GLU A 212 15.46 15.39 5.73
CA GLU A 212 14.39 16.19 5.09
C GLU A 212 14.76 16.68 3.69
N GLN A 213 16.04 16.79 3.39
CA GLN A 213 16.57 17.23 2.11
C GLN A 213 16.83 16.07 1.14
N GLY A 214 16.58 14.82 1.56
CA GLY A 214 16.78 13.62 0.75
C GLY A 214 18.20 13.07 0.75
N ASN A 215 19.11 13.55 1.60
CA ASN A 215 20.46 13.01 1.72
C ASN A 215 20.47 11.72 2.54
N ILE A 216 21.26 10.72 2.15
CA ILE A 216 21.38 9.47 2.90
C ILE A 216 22.07 9.70 4.25
N VAL A 217 21.37 9.31 5.32
CA VAL A 217 21.82 9.45 6.73
C VAL A 217 21.68 8.14 7.52
N LEU A 218 21.57 7.00 6.84
CA LEU A 218 21.34 5.70 7.47
C LEU A 218 22.41 5.33 8.49
N SER A 219 23.69 5.63 8.19
CA SER A 219 24.82 5.38 9.12
C SER A 219 24.79 6.38 10.27
N SER A 220 24.04 6.05 11.33
CA SER A 220 23.91 6.87 12.53
C SER A 220 23.89 6.01 13.80
N LYS A 221 24.21 6.63 14.96
CA LYS A 221 24.09 5.97 16.26
C LYS A 221 22.67 5.45 16.49
N HIS A 222 21.67 6.22 16.12
CA HIS A 222 20.25 5.85 16.27
C HIS A 222 19.89 4.61 15.45
N THR A 223 20.40 4.50 14.23
CA THR A 223 20.21 3.30 13.38
C THR A 223 20.86 2.08 14.01
N VAL A 224 22.10 2.20 14.50
CA VAL A 224 22.79 1.09 15.18
C VAL A 224 22.00 0.62 16.41
N GLU A 225 21.49 1.54 17.22
CA GLU A 225 20.67 1.20 18.39
C GLU A 225 19.33 0.53 17.99
N ALA A 226 18.69 0.99 16.92
CA ALA A 226 17.49 0.35 16.38
C ALA A 226 17.78 -1.10 15.92
N VAL A 227 18.92 -1.32 15.24
CA VAL A 227 19.34 -2.66 14.78
C VAL A 227 19.68 -3.57 15.96
N LYS A 228 20.36 -3.06 16.99
CA LYS A 228 20.64 -3.80 18.24
C LYS A 228 19.34 -4.18 18.94
N PHE A 229 18.38 -3.27 18.99
CA PHE A 229 17.07 -3.52 19.58
C PHE A 229 16.33 -4.63 18.85
N VAL A 230 16.24 -4.58 17.50
CA VAL A 230 15.55 -5.61 16.70
C VAL A 230 16.22 -6.96 16.84
N LYS A 231 17.57 -7.01 16.87
CA LYS A 231 18.33 -8.23 17.15
C LYS A 231 17.91 -8.84 18.50
N ALA A 232 17.86 -8.04 19.55
CA ALA A 232 17.46 -8.51 20.88
C ALA A 232 15.97 -8.92 20.89
N LEU A 233 15.08 -8.14 20.26
CA LEU A 233 13.66 -8.46 20.13
C LEU A 233 13.48 -9.82 19.44
N TYR A 234 14.17 -10.05 18.31
CA TYR A 234 14.16 -11.34 17.62
C TYR A 234 14.61 -12.49 18.51
N GLN A 235 15.82 -12.37 19.09
CA GLN A 235 16.42 -13.45 19.87
C GLN A 235 15.62 -13.81 21.13
N GLU A 236 15.03 -12.83 21.78
CA GLU A 236 14.31 -13.04 23.03
C GLU A 236 12.84 -13.42 22.81
N THR A 237 12.20 -12.89 21.80
CA THR A 237 10.72 -12.95 21.73
C THR A 237 10.16 -13.66 20.50
N MET A 238 10.91 -13.79 19.42
CA MET A 238 10.38 -14.35 18.16
C MET A 238 10.76 -15.82 17.97
N SER A 239 10.25 -16.43 16.91
CA SER A 239 10.67 -17.73 16.40
C SER A 239 11.37 -17.60 15.05
N PRO A 240 12.22 -18.58 14.64
CA PRO A 240 12.90 -18.53 13.34
C PRO A 240 11.96 -18.47 12.12
N GLU A 241 10.69 -18.84 12.25
CA GLU A 241 9.71 -18.81 11.17
C GLU A 241 9.57 -17.42 10.53
N VAL A 242 9.75 -16.33 11.32
CA VAL A 242 9.63 -14.95 10.83
C VAL A 242 10.66 -14.58 9.75
N LEU A 243 11.72 -15.39 9.58
CA LEU A 243 12.74 -15.22 8.54
C LEU A 243 12.26 -15.65 7.14
N SER A 244 11.14 -16.36 7.06
CA SER A 244 10.56 -16.88 5.82
C SER A 244 9.11 -16.43 5.60
N TRP A 245 8.65 -15.45 6.34
CA TRP A 245 7.29 -14.93 6.22
C TRP A 245 7.06 -14.20 4.88
N ASP A 246 5.83 -14.29 4.40
CA ASP A 246 5.24 -13.49 3.32
C ASP A 246 4.27 -12.44 3.91
N ALA A 247 3.73 -11.56 3.09
CA ALA A 247 2.81 -10.48 3.47
C ALA A 247 1.49 -10.92 4.16
N SER A 248 1.20 -12.23 4.21
CA SER A 248 0.00 -12.78 4.90
C SER A 248 0.37 -13.62 6.12
N SER A 249 1.66 -13.86 6.36
CA SER A 249 2.10 -14.79 7.41
C SER A 249 1.76 -14.30 8.81
N ASN A 250 1.88 -13.00 9.07
CA ASN A 250 1.51 -12.36 10.33
C ASN A 250 0.00 -12.50 10.61
N ASN A 251 -0.87 -12.33 9.60
CA ASN A 251 -2.31 -12.55 9.70
C ASN A 251 -2.60 -14.00 10.11
N ARG A 252 -2.02 -14.96 9.36
CA ARG A 252 -2.19 -16.38 9.65
C ARG A 252 -1.71 -16.76 11.05
N ALA A 253 -0.54 -16.25 11.45
CA ALA A 253 0.03 -16.52 12.77
C ALA A 253 -0.85 -15.97 13.91
N MET A 254 -1.34 -14.73 13.79
CA MET A 254 -2.20 -14.12 14.80
C MET A 254 -3.54 -14.85 14.89
N LEU A 255 -4.21 -15.12 13.77
CA LEU A 255 -5.51 -15.78 13.74
C LEU A 255 -5.43 -17.26 14.16
N ALA A 256 -4.30 -17.92 13.97
CA ALA A 256 -4.05 -19.26 14.49
C ALA A 256 -3.63 -19.29 15.97
N GLY A 257 -3.56 -18.13 16.65
CA GLY A 257 -3.12 -18.02 18.05
C GLY A 257 -1.63 -18.25 18.26
N LYS A 258 -0.82 -18.22 17.20
CA LYS A 258 0.62 -18.49 17.21
C LYS A 258 1.49 -17.22 17.30
N ALA A 259 0.88 -16.05 17.45
CA ALA A 259 1.59 -14.80 17.69
C ALA A 259 0.90 -14.00 18.81
N SER A 260 1.70 -13.37 19.66
CA SER A 260 1.22 -12.49 20.74
C SER A 260 1.06 -11.03 20.29
N VAL A 261 1.90 -10.59 19.36
CA VAL A 261 1.89 -9.26 18.74
C VAL A 261 2.24 -9.41 17.28
N VAL A 262 1.58 -8.66 16.40
CA VAL A 262 1.99 -8.43 15.01
C VAL A 262 1.82 -6.95 14.66
N LEU A 263 2.66 -6.43 13.76
CA LEU A 263 2.39 -5.18 13.05
C LEU A 263 1.65 -5.53 11.76
N ASN A 264 0.53 -4.93 11.56
CA ASN A 264 -0.29 -5.07 10.36
C ASN A 264 -1.43 -4.05 10.40
N ALA A 265 -2.00 -3.79 9.25
CA ALA A 265 -3.28 -3.12 9.15
C ALA A 265 -4.39 -3.89 9.90
N ILE A 266 -5.62 -3.45 9.75
CA ILE A 266 -6.77 -4.09 10.37
C ILE A 266 -7.29 -5.33 9.65
N SER A 267 -6.63 -5.77 8.57
CA SER A 267 -7.01 -7.00 7.85
C SER A 267 -7.03 -8.22 8.76
N VAL A 268 -6.10 -8.31 9.71
CA VAL A 268 -6.06 -9.38 10.72
C VAL A 268 -7.38 -9.44 11.49
N THR A 269 -7.76 -8.31 12.11
CA THR A 269 -8.96 -8.24 12.96
C THR A 269 -10.23 -8.42 12.11
N ARG A 270 -10.29 -7.79 10.94
CA ARG A 270 -11.46 -7.91 10.04
C ARG A 270 -11.68 -9.32 9.53
N SER A 271 -10.62 -10.04 9.17
CA SER A 271 -10.75 -11.45 8.79
C SER A 271 -11.30 -12.29 9.93
N GLY A 272 -10.75 -12.15 11.15
CA GLY A 272 -11.23 -12.88 12.31
C GLY A 272 -12.70 -12.57 12.65
N GLU A 273 -13.11 -11.31 12.54
CA GLU A 273 -14.49 -10.87 12.81
C GLU A 273 -15.46 -11.37 11.73
N ASN A 274 -15.10 -11.25 10.44
CA ASN A 274 -15.93 -11.71 9.33
C ASN A 274 -16.12 -13.23 9.36
N ASP A 275 -15.07 -13.97 9.70
CA ASP A 275 -15.10 -15.44 9.80
C ASP A 275 -15.62 -15.91 11.18
N LYS A 276 -16.02 -14.98 12.06
CA LYS A 276 -16.56 -15.27 13.42
C LYS A 276 -15.63 -16.15 14.26
N MET A 277 -14.32 -15.93 14.11
CA MET A 277 -13.31 -16.67 14.87
C MET A 277 -13.32 -16.24 16.35
N GLU A 278 -13.30 -17.18 17.30
CA GLU A 278 -13.26 -16.88 18.74
C GLU A 278 -12.07 -16.02 19.15
N ILE A 279 -10.96 -16.11 18.41
CA ILE A 279 -9.75 -15.33 18.70
C ILE A 279 -9.93 -13.84 18.40
N ALA A 280 -10.92 -13.46 17.58
CA ALA A 280 -11.16 -12.05 17.22
C ALA A 280 -11.43 -11.17 18.44
N ASP A 281 -12.13 -11.72 19.44
CA ASP A 281 -12.44 -11.03 20.71
C ASP A 281 -11.20 -10.79 21.60
N LYS A 282 -10.11 -11.54 21.32
CA LYS A 282 -8.84 -11.48 22.05
C LYS A 282 -7.78 -10.64 21.36
N ILE A 283 -8.07 -10.13 20.15
CA ILE A 283 -7.14 -9.28 19.40
C ILE A 283 -7.53 -7.82 19.61
N GLY A 284 -6.67 -7.08 20.28
CA GLY A 284 -6.76 -5.63 20.45
C GLY A 284 -5.91 -4.89 19.45
N LEU A 285 -6.21 -3.59 19.31
CA LEU A 285 -5.42 -2.64 18.52
C LEU A 285 -4.83 -1.58 19.45
N ALA A 286 -3.61 -1.17 19.16
CA ALA A 286 -2.97 -0.02 19.79
C ALA A 286 -2.32 0.87 18.70
N LYS A 287 -2.11 2.15 19.02
CA LYS A 287 -1.33 3.06 18.16
C LYS A 287 0.06 2.49 17.92
N ALA A 288 0.79 3.06 16.97
CA ALA A 288 2.20 2.75 16.80
C ALA A 288 2.92 2.78 18.15
N ALA A 289 3.78 1.79 18.41
CA ALA A 289 4.54 1.72 19.65
C ALA A 289 5.56 2.87 19.76
N ALA A 290 5.69 3.46 20.94
CA ALA A 290 6.67 4.50 21.19
C ALA A 290 8.09 3.89 21.24
N GLY A 291 9.04 4.54 20.57
CA GLY A 291 10.46 4.29 20.76
C GLY A 291 11.10 5.37 21.65
N PRO A 292 12.44 5.29 21.83
CA PRO A 292 13.16 6.26 22.66
C PRO A 292 13.06 7.70 22.17
N ALA A 293 12.96 7.90 20.84
CA ALA A 293 12.90 9.24 20.24
C ALA A 293 11.46 9.74 20.09
N ARG A 294 10.52 8.86 19.69
CA ARG A 294 9.15 9.27 19.38
C ARG A 294 8.19 8.09 19.24
N ARG A 295 6.88 8.40 19.26
CA ARG A 295 5.83 7.49 18.80
C ARG A 295 5.61 7.74 17.31
N ILE A 296 5.88 6.74 16.48
CA ILE A 296 5.73 6.84 15.02
C ILE A 296 5.61 5.43 14.44
N GLY A 297 4.76 5.28 13.44
CA GLY A 297 4.63 4.09 12.62
C GLY A 297 4.63 4.46 11.15
N LEU A 298 4.90 3.52 10.29
CA LEU A 298 4.78 3.72 8.86
C LEU A 298 3.30 3.57 8.46
N GLU A 299 2.89 4.18 7.34
CA GLU A 299 1.68 3.71 6.64
C GLU A 299 1.87 2.25 6.23
N HIS A 300 0.85 1.42 6.46
CA HIS A 300 0.87 0.03 6.02
C HIS A 300 0.82 -0.07 4.50
N VAL A 301 -0.07 0.70 3.89
CA VAL A 301 -0.19 0.88 2.45
C VAL A 301 -0.40 2.36 2.16
N MET A 302 0.28 2.84 1.15
CA MET A 302 -0.03 4.11 0.49
C MET A 302 -0.41 3.78 -0.95
N SER A 303 -1.68 3.95 -1.31
CA SER A 303 -2.04 3.81 -2.71
C SER A 303 -1.25 4.83 -3.54
N ASN A 304 -0.66 4.37 -4.60
CA ASN A 304 0.03 5.21 -5.55
C ASN A 304 -0.45 4.84 -6.95
N TYR A 305 -1.50 5.51 -7.41
CA TYR A 305 -1.95 5.41 -8.79
C TYR A 305 -1.04 6.19 -9.71
N VAL A 306 -0.62 5.55 -10.78
CA VAL A 306 0.10 6.20 -11.87
C VAL A 306 -0.67 6.07 -13.17
N ILE A 307 -0.59 7.10 -13.99
CA ILE A 307 -1.08 7.09 -15.37
C ILE A 307 0.16 7.08 -16.26
N TRP A 308 0.33 6.01 -17.03
CA TRP A 308 1.48 5.89 -17.90
C TRP A 308 1.44 6.91 -19.03
N LYS A 309 2.61 7.41 -19.49
CA LYS A 309 2.69 8.27 -20.67
C LYS A 309 2.24 7.59 -21.96
N PHE A 310 2.31 6.25 -21.99
CA PHE A 310 1.83 5.44 -23.11
C PHE A 310 0.36 5.01 -23.00
N ALA A 311 -0.36 5.46 -21.97
CA ALA A 311 -1.78 5.15 -21.79
C ALA A 311 -2.62 5.63 -22.99
N GLU A 312 -3.57 4.81 -23.42
CA GLU A 312 -4.46 5.11 -24.53
C GLU A 312 -5.60 6.08 -24.15
N ASN A 313 -5.95 6.11 -22.84
CA ASN A 313 -7.06 6.92 -22.33
C ASN A 313 -6.65 7.75 -21.09
N ILE A 314 -5.66 8.63 -21.24
CA ILE A 314 -5.13 9.50 -20.16
C ILE A 314 -6.26 10.35 -19.53
N GLU A 315 -7.10 10.99 -20.35
CA GLU A 315 -8.18 11.86 -19.82
C GLU A 315 -9.26 11.07 -19.09
N GLY A 316 -9.57 9.85 -19.54
CA GLY A 316 -10.45 8.94 -18.82
C GLY A 316 -9.87 8.54 -17.47
N ALA A 317 -8.57 8.23 -17.40
CA ALA A 317 -7.87 7.88 -16.18
C ALA A 317 -7.84 9.05 -15.18
N LYS A 318 -7.51 10.28 -15.63
CA LYS A 318 -7.57 11.49 -14.79
C LYS A 318 -8.96 11.69 -14.18
N LYS A 319 -10.00 11.64 -15.05
CA LYS A 319 -11.37 11.81 -14.60
C LYS A 319 -11.80 10.72 -13.63
N PHE A 320 -11.39 9.47 -13.88
CA PHE A 320 -11.68 8.33 -13.00
C PHE A 320 -11.16 8.58 -11.58
N LEU A 321 -9.92 9.02 -11.44
CA LEU A 321 -9.30 9.30 -10.14
C LEU A 321 -10.00 10.46 -9.39
N VAL A 322 -10.37 11.53 -10.10
CA VAL A 322 -11.13 12.64 -9.49
C VAL A 322 -12.49 12.17 -8.99
N ASP A 323 -13.21 11.40 -9.81
CA ASP A 323 -14.53 10.89 -9.44
C ASP A 323 -14.44 9.81 -8.33
N LEU A 324 -13.32 9.06 -8.25
CA LEU A 324 -13.05 8.08 -7.18
C LEU A 324 -13.00 8.78 -5.81
N ILE A 325 -12.30 9.91 -5.72
CA ILE A 325 -12.28 10.72 -4.49
C ILE A 325 -13.68 11.18 -4.09
N GLY A 326 -14.50 11.62 -5.04
CA GLY A 326 -15.88 12.05 -4.77
C GLY A 326 -16.80 10.93 -4.25
N ASN A 327 -16.42 9.67 -4.43
CA ASN A 327 -17.15 8.49 -3.96
C ASN A 327 -16.42 7.76 -2.82
N PHE A 328 -15.39 8.36 -2.24
CA PHE A 328 -14.48 7.66 -1.32
C PHE A 328 -15.16 7.13 -0.07
N HIS A 329 -16.24 7.76 0.41
CA HIS A 329 -16.99 7.26 1.58
C HIS A 329 -17.49 5.82 1.35
N LYS A 330 -17.99 5.51 0.15
CA LYS A 330 -18.40 4.14 -0.21
C LYS A 330 -17.22 3.15 -0.16
N ALA A 331 -16.03 3.59 -0.60
CA ALA A 331 -14.81 2.79 -0.56
C ALA A 331 -14.34 2.53 0.88
N TYR A 332 -14.42 3.55 1.74
CA TYR A 332 -14.14 3.44 3.17
C TYR A 332 -15.04 2.42 3.85
N ASP A 333 -16.35 2.50 3.62
CA ASP A 333 -17.33 1.56 4.19
C ASP A 333 -17.11 0.14 3.66
N ALA A 334 -16.97 -0.02 2.35
CA ALA A 334 -16.80 -1.34 1.73
C ALA A 334 -15.48 -2.01 2.12
N SER A 335 -14.42 -1.22 2.37
CA SER A 335 -13.17 -1.73 2.92
C SER A 335 -13.25 -2.04 4.43
N GLN A 336 -14.42 -1.84 5.04
CA GLN A 336 -14.61 -2.00 6.49
C GLN A 336 -13.60 -1.17 7.29
N PHE A 337 -13.41 0.09 6.84
CA PHE A 337 -12.48 1.06 7.43
C PHE A 337 -10.99 0.72 7.26
N TYR A 338 -10.66 -0.18 6.32
CA TYR A 338 -9.27 -0.48 5.97
C TYR A 338 -8.62 0.70 5.25
N ASN A 339 -9.33 1.28 4.26
CA ASN A 339 -8.86 2.39 3.44
C ASN A 339 -9.17 3.74 4.10
N PHE A 340 -8.16 4.42 4.60
CA PHE A 340 -8.30 5.76 5.18
C PHE A 340 -8.18 6.84 4.09
N PRO A 341 -9.00 7.91 4.14
CA PRO A 341 -9.02 8.93 3.09
C PRO A 341 -7.75 9.79 3.10
N THR A 342 -7.18 10.02 1.92
CA THR A 342 -6.15 11.06 1.73
C THR A 342 -6.76 12.45 1.62
N PHE A 343 -8.06 12.55 1.34
CA PHE A 343 -8.86 13.78 1.37
C PHE A 343 -9.88 13.70 2.51
N PRO A 344 -9.54 14.18 3.72
CA PRO A 344 -10.32 13.91 4.94
C PRO A 344 -11.78 14.34 4.90
N LYS A 345 -12.10 15.39 4.11
CA LYS A 345 -13.49 15.87 3.98
C LYS A 345 -14.43 14.84 3.34
N GLN A 346 -13.88 13.77 2.74
CA GLN A 346 -14.69 12.70 2.12
C GLN A 346 -15.22 11.69 3.14
N VAL A 347 -14.65 11.66 4.35
CA VAL A 347 -15.13 10.84 5.49
C VAL A 347 -15.11 11.73 6.75
N PRO A 348 -16.00 12.73 6.84
CA PRO A 348 -15.99 13.69 7.96
C PRO A 348 -16.33 13.06 9.30
N ASP A 349 -17.05 11.95 9.28
CA ASP A 349 -17.53 11.16 10.42
C ASP A 349 -16.61 10.00 10.81
N ILE A 350 -15.36 9.97 10.31
CA ILE A 350 -14.41 8.87 10.52
C ILE A 350 -14.24 8.49 12.01
N LYS A 351 -14.24 9.46 12.91
CA LYS A 351 -14.10 9.22 14.35
C LYS A 351 -15.33 8.50 14.92
N GLU A 352 -16.51 8.91 14.48
CA GLU A 352 -17.78 8.33 14.91
C GLU A 352 -17.96 6.92 14.37
N THR A 353 -17.66 6.69 13.09
CA THR A 353 -17.77 5.38 12.46
C THR A 353 -16.82 4.37 13.08
N LEU A 354 -15.56 4.75 13.37
CA LEU A 354 -14.59 3.90 14.06
C LEU A 354 -14.99 3.57 15.51
N ALA A 355 -15.59 4.53 16.23
CA ALA A 355 -16.03 4.33 17.62
C ALA A 355 -17.27 3.44 17.72
N ASN A 356 -18.18 3.53 16.75
CA ASN A 356 -19.46 2.86 16.74
C ASN A 356 -19.50 1.63 15.81
N ASP A 357 -18.35 1.11 15.39
CA ASP A 357 -18.30 -0.07 14.55
C ASP A 357 -18.98 -1.28 15.20
N LYS A 358 -20.05 -1.76 14.57
CA LYS A 358 -20.90 -2.85 15.06
C LYS A 358 -20.23 -4.22 14.94
N ASN A 359 -19.23 -4.35 14.08
CA ASN A 359 -18.53 -5.62 13.81
C ASN A 359 -17.26 -5.76 14.66
N GLY A 360 -16.77 -4.65 15.22
CA GLY A 360 -15.56 -4.63 16.04
C GLY A 360 -15.74 -5.39 17.36
N LYS A 361 -14.82 -6.30 17.63
CA LYS A 361 -14.80 -7.10 18.85
C LYS A 361 -13.41 -7.07 19.48
N PRO A 362 -13.27 -6.52 20.70
CA PRO A 362 -14.33 -5.89 21.50
C PRO A 362 -14.84 -4.60 20.86
N ALA A 363 -16.03 -4.14 21.30
CA ALA A 363 -16.63 -2.91 20.82
C ALA A 363 -15.66 -1.72 21.02
N GLY A 364 -15.64 -0.83 20.04
CA GLY A 364 -14.81 0.38 20.07
C GLY A 364 -13.31 0.17 19.83
N LYS A 365 -12.82 -1.06 19.54
CA LYS A 365 -11.38 -1.32 19.31
C LYS A 365 -10.77 -0.45 18.22
N TYR A 366 -11.54 -0.07 17.19
CA TYR A 366 -11.07 0.73 16.08
C TYR A 366 -10.94 2.24 16.39
N SER A 367 -11.47 2.71 17.51
CA SER A 367 -11.34 4.12 17.95
C SER A 367 -9.89 4.60 18.03
N VAL A 368 -8.95 3.69 18.29
CA VAL A 368 -7.51 3.97 18.34
C VAL A 368 -6.95 4.51 17.02
N LEU A 369 -7.63 4.26 15.91
CA LEU A 369 -7.23 4.70 14.58
C LEU A 369 -7.72 6.11 14.24
N ALA A 370 -8.60 6.70 15.05
CA ALA A 370 -9.22 8.00 14.78
C ALA A 370 -8.19 9.16 14.66
N ASP A 371 -7.02 9.02 15.25
CA ASP A 371 -5.91 9.97 15.17
C ASP A 371 -4.67 9.40 14.45
N ALA A 372 -4.86 8.42 13.57
CA ALA A 372 -3.78 7.75 12.86
C ALA A 372 -2.80 8.72 12.17
N GLN A 373 -3.29 9.85 11.66
CA GLN A 373 -2.45 10.89 11.05
C GLN A 373 -1.42 11.50 12.02
N SER A 374 -1.62 11.37 13.34
CA SER A 374 -0.69 11.92 14.34
C SER A 374 0.55 11.04 14.56
N TRP A 375 0.51 9.78 14.12
CA TRP A 375 1.60 8.82 14.33
C TRP A 375 1.98 8.03 13.08
N ALA A 376 1.17 8.01 12.02
CA ALA A 376 1.54 7.41 10.75
C ALA A 376 2.42 8.35 9.91
N THR A 377 3.41 7.81 9.22
CA THR A 377 4.31 8.57 8.36
C THR A 377 4.59 7.84 7.04
N ASN A 378 5.21 8.56 6.09
CA ASN A 378 5.52 8.05 4.76
C ASN A 378 6.82 7.24 4.71
N VAL A 379 6.94 6.41 3.70
CA VAL A 379 8.22 5.82 3.27
C VAL A 379 9.20 6.95 2.92
N GLY A 380 10.40 6.93 3.54
CA GLY A 380 11.40 7.98 3.36
C GLY A 380 11.30 9.14 4.35
N TYR A 381 10.51 8.99 5.43
CA TYR A 381 10.49 9.96 6.53
C TYR A 381 11.91 10.29 7.02
N PRO A 382 12.21 11.58 7.37
CA PRO A 382 11.32 12.75 7.40
C PRO A 382 11.14 13.46 6.05
N GLY A 383 11.91 13.09 5.02
CA GLY A 383 11.85 13.65 3.69
C GLY A 383 10.66 13.13 2.87
N TYR A 384 10.61 13.57 1.62
CA TYR A 384 9.66 13.08 0.62
C TYR A 384 10.09 11.71 0.11
N ALA A 385 9.14 10.88 -0.29
CA ALA A 385 9.41 9.71 -1.09
C ALA A 385 10.08 10.17 -2.41
N ASN A 386 11.11 9.44 -2.83
CA ASN A 386 11.86 9.75 -4.04
C ASN A 386 12.36 8.46 -4.70
N ALA A 387 12.96 8.56 -5.87
CA ALA A 387 13.38 7.41 -6.66
C ALA A 387 14.45 6.53 -5.97
N ALA A 388 15.33 7.12 -5.16
CA ALA A 388 16.30 6.35 -4.38
C ALA A 388 15.63 5.57 -3.25
N ILE A 389 14.72 6.21 -2.53
CA ILE A 389 13.95 5.58 -1.44
C ILE A 389 13.05 4.46 -1.99
N ASP A 390 12.40 4.65 -3.14
CA ASP A 390 11.64 3.59 -3.80
C ASP A 390 12.52 2.37 -4.14
N GLU A 391 13.73 2.58 -4.70
CA GLU A 391 14.63 1.47 -5.00
C GLU A 391 15.17 0.81 -3.72
N ILE A 392 15.54 1.56 -2.70
CA ILE A 392 15.95 1.04 -1.38
C ILE A 392 14.83 0.18 -0.77
N TYR A 393 13.58 0.63 -0.86
CA TYR A 393 12.41 -0.09 -0.39
C TYR A 393 12.17 -1.37 -1.20
N SER A 394 12.12 -1.25 -2.52
CA SER A 394 11.79 -2.35 -3.46
C SER A 394 12.87 -3.43 -3.53
N THR A 395 14.12 -3.12 -3.16
CA THR A 395 15.25 -4.07 -3.13
C THR A 395 15.57 -4.59 -1.73
N TRP A 396 14.71 -4.30 -0.76
CA TRP A 396 14.75 -4.83 0.60
C TRP A 396 16.06 -4.55 1.37
N VAL A 397 16.71 -3.40 1.12
CA VAL A 397 18.01 -3.08 1.74
C VAL A 397 17.93 -3.10 3.27
N LEU A 398 16.90 -2.46 3.84
CA LEU A 398 16.72 -2.43 5.29
C LEU A 398 16.31 -3.78 5.86
N ASN A 399 15.39 -4.50 5.17
CA ASN A 399 15.03 -5.85 5.58
C ASN A 399 16.27 -6.75 5.73
N THR A 400 17.17 -6.70 4.73
CA THR A 400 18.44 -7.44 4.74
C THR A 400 19.32 -7.02 5.90
N MET A 401 19.49 -5.71 6.15
CA MET A 401 20.26 -5.15 7.26
C MET A 401 19.79 -5.69 8.62
N PHE A 402 18.50 -5.57 8.88
CA PHE A 402 17.91 -6.03 10.13
C PHE A 402 17.95 -7.57 10.27
N GLY A 403 17.63 -8.31 9.20
CA GLY A 403 17.66 -9.77 9.19
C GLY A 403 19.06 -10.35 9.43
N GLN A 404 20.09 -9.80 8.80
CA GLN A 404 21.48 -10.23 9.00
C GLN A 404 21.96 -9.98 10.45
N ALA A 405 21.61 -8.84 11.02
CA ALA A 405 21.92 -8.55 12.41
C ALA A 405 21.12 -9.44 13.39
N SER A 406 19.84 -9.67 13.13
CA SER A 406 18.96 -10.49 13.98
C SER A 406 19.44 -11.93 14.08
N THR A 407 19.86 -12.52 12.97
CA THR A 407 20.41 -13.89 12.93
C THR A 407 21.83 -14.01 13.46
N GLY A 408 22.53 -12.88 13.65
CA GLY A 408 23.94 -12.88 14.03
C GLY A 408 24.91 -13.11 12.86
N ALA A 409 24.40 -13.12 11.60
CA ALA A 409 25.25 -13.22 10.41
C ALA A 409 26.20 -12.01 10.28
N MET A 410 25.78 -10.85 10.79
CA MET A 410 26.61 -9.65 10.89
C MET A 410 26.49 -9.00 12.27
N SER A 411 27.50 -8.21 12.66
CA SER A 411 27.32 -7.26 13.77
C SER A 411 26.31 -6.17 13.37
N PRO A 412 25.59 -5.55 14.33
CA PRO A 412 24.74 -4.42 14.02
C PRO A 412 25.46 -3.28 13.30
N GLU A 413 26.67 -2.98 13.70
CA GLU A 413 27.52 -1.95 13.13
C GLU A 413 27.90 -2.24 11.67
N ASP A 414 28.31 -3.48 11.38
CA ASP A 414 28.68 -3.90 10.02
C ASP A 414 27.46 -3.96 9.10
N ALA A 415 26.32 -4.45 9.60
CA ALA A 415 25.06 -4.48 8.84
C ALA A 415 24.60 -3.06 8.44
N VAL A 416 24.69 -2.09 9.36
CA VAL A 416 24.40 -0.67 9.08
C VAL A 416 25.37 -0.10 8.06
N LYS A 417 26.68 -0.37 8.20
CA LYS A 417 27.70 0.12 7.27
C LYS A 417 27.50 -0.42 5.86
N GLU A 418 27.19 -1.71 5.72
CA GLU A 418 26.91 -2.32 4.42
C GLU A 418 25.64 -1.73 3.78
N ALA A 419 24.55 -1.60 4.55
CA ALA A 419 23.29 -1.02 4.08
C ALA A 419 23.46 0.44 3.67
N ASP A 420 24.18 1.26 4.44
CA ASP A 420 24.47 2.66 4.11
C ASP A 420 25.25 2.78 2.79
N ALA A 421 26.25 1.93 2.58
CA ALA A 421 26.98 1.91 1.31
C ALA A 421 26.09 1.56 0.12
N LYS A 422 25.16 0.61 0.28
CA LYS A 422 24.16 0.28 -0.76
C LYS A 422 23.20 1.46 -1.02
N CYS A 423 22.69 2.09 0.05
CA CYS A 423 21.82 3.25 -0.06
C CYS A 423 22.50 4.42 -0.79
N ARG A 424 23.77 4.72 -0.47
CA ARG A 424 24.54 5.77 -1.15
C ARG A 424 24.77 5.46 -2.64
N LYS A 425 25.05 4.20 -2.97
CA LYS A 425 25.19 3.78 -4.38
C LYS A 425 23.88 3.97 -5.15
N ILE A 426 22.75 3.56 -4.58
CA ILE A 426 21.42 3.77 -5.17
C ILE A 426 21.13 5.27 -5.31
N HIS A 427 21.37 6.04 -4.25
CA HIS A 427 21.15 7.49 -4.26
C HIS A 427 21.98 8.18 -5.37
N GLN A 428 23.27 7.85 -5.50
CA GLN A 428 24.13 8.41 -6.53
C GLN A 428 23.61 8.13 -7.95
N LYS A 429 23.15 6.90 -8.22
CA LYS A 429 22.50 6.52 -9.49
C LYS A 429 21.34 7.44 -9.86
N TRP A 430 20.45 7.71 -8.89
CA TRP A 430 19.27 8.53 -9.13
C TRP A 430 19.58 10.04 -9.18
N LYS A 431 20.62 10.48 -8.48
CA LYS A 431 21.16 11.83 -8.59
C LYS A 431 21.70 12.11 -9.99
N GLU A 432 22.41 11.15 -10.58
CA GLU A 432 22.92 11.25 -11.96
C GLU A 432 21.77 11.36 -12.98
N ARG A 433 20.62 10.74 -12.69
CA ARG A 433 19.38 10.87 -13.49
C ARG A 433 18.60 12.17 -13.20
N LYS A 434 19.07 13.03 -12.30
CA LYS A 434 18.46 14.33 -11.93
C LYS A 434 17.04 14.20 -11.31
N LEU A 435 16.74 13.09 -10.68
CA LEU A 435 15.47 12.84 -9.99
C LEU A 435 15.56 13.05 -8.45
N LEU A 436 16.75 13.45 -7.96
CA LEU A 436 17.06 13.81 -6.56
C LEU A 436 17.63 15.20 -6.46
#